data_d8fe2d3212354294f35558aa785b2644
#
_entry.id   d8fe2d3212354294f35558aa785b2644
#
_cell.length_a   1.000
_cell.length_b   1.000
_cell.length_c   1.000
_cell.angle_alpha   90.00
_cell.angle_beta   90.00
_cell.angle_gamma   90.00
#
_symmetry.space_group_name_H-M   'P 1'
#
loop_
_entity.id
_entity.type
_entity.pdbx_description
1 polymer ?
#
loop_
_entity_poly.entity_id
_entity_poly.type
_entity_poly.pdbx_seq_one_letter_code
_entity_poly.pdbx_strand_id
1 'polypeptide(L)'
;IGYRADEWKAFYRFFDARTQLYDFQRIPDYEGNEEFYQSIGLGASEAELIRNYNFGLDADIDAEKLEAIAAYAKEKAAGEKSTGTRWKEALWDYRASQTTRAEEPYRMISLVLYASAVLLSGAEILKYFCGRSGSFRKKRKEEKDRCRESAVRLFGVLALYVLRSALFLYLYYHHRPVVRLTHSIFLAEAVILLWLIGEEVRDRRKEAVGVYAMLTVLFLAAAALQVRSVAGEQEARLSKNAPYEAFLSYCREHPENVYFTDVYSTVDFSDRLFEVGDEPSNYTLMGGWAARSPLEAEKLRNLGLFTQSDSSEGQGLDEILLGNANVFVAAEADADPGWLLAYYSEKGMQAELKEEDRIGNEWIIYSVKPEAENGQEFRH
;
A
#
# COMPACT_ATOMS: atom_id res chain seq x y z
N ILE A 1 26.89 2.44 -10.93
CA ILE A 1 27.93 3.09 -10.12
C ILE A 1 27.29 3.99 -9.06
N GLY A 2 26.24 4.78 -9.41
CA GLY A 2 25.57 5.71 -8.49
C GLY A 2 24.99 5.07 -7.21
N TYR A 3 24.40 3.89 -7.30
CA TYR A 3 23.78 3.20 -6.15
C TYR A 3 24.76 2.73 -5.04
N ARG A 4 26.06 2.92 -5.22
CA ARG A 4 27.07 2.62 -4.20
C ARG A 4 27.63 3.88 -3.52
N ALA A 5 27.18 5.05 -3.89
CA ALA A 5 27.52 6.29 -3.21
C ALA A 5 26.98 6.27 -1.76
N ASP A 6 27.66 6.96 -0.85
CA ASP A 6 27.31 6.93 0.57
C ASP A 6 25.93 7.54 0.82
N GLU A 7 25.52 8.54 0.06
CA GLU A 7 24.17 9.12 0.07
C GLU A 7 23.05 8.10 -0.20
N TRP A 8 23.28 7.19 -1.18
CA TRP A 8 22.31 6.12 -1.45
C TRP A 8 22.28 5.07 -0.37
N LYS A 9 23.42 4.76 0.29
CA LYS A 9 23.45 3.84 1.42
C LYS A 9 22.68 4.40 2.61
N ALA A 10 22.87 5.68 2.88
CA ALA A 10 22.17 6.39 3.93
C ALA A 10 20.66 6.41 3.67
N PHE A 11 20.25 6.78 2.46
CA PHE A 11 18.85 6.71 2.05
C PHE A 11 18.26 5.30 2.20
N TYR A 12 18.97 4.25 1.77
CA TYR A 12 18.46 2.88 1.92
C TYR A 12 18.35 2.45 3.38
N ARG A 13 19.26 2.87 4.25
CA ARG A 13 19.11 2.63 5.70
C ARG A 13 17.85 3.31 6.24
N PHE A 14 17.66 4.57 5.90
CA PHE A 14 16.45 5.30 6.28
C PHE A 14 15.18 4.68 5.71
N PHE A 15 15.20 4.29 4.44
CA PHE A 15 14.11 3.60 3.75
C PHE A 15 13.75 2.27 4.43
N ASP A 16 14.74 1.47 4.79
CA ASP A 16 14.54 0.18 5.47
C ASP A 16 13.96 0.40 6.89
N ALA A 17 14.50 1.34 7.66
CA ALA A 17 13.99 1.71 8.99
C ALA A 17 12.52 2.15 8.91
N ARG A 18 12.20 3.04 7.98
CA ARG A 18 10.84 3.50 7.72
C ARG A 18 9.92 2.35 7.30
N THR A 19 10.36 1.47 6.40
CA THR A 19 9.59 0.30 5.96
C THR A 19 9.31 -0.63 7.15
N GLN A 20 10.29 -0.87 8.01
CA GLN A 20 10.07 -1.68 9.22
C GLN A 20 9.01 -1.05 10.13
N LEU A 21 9.01 0.27 10.29
CA LEU A 21 8.05 0.96 11.13
C LEU A 21 6.65 0.97 10.51
N TYR A 22 6.50 1.50 9.31
CA TYR A 22 5.17 1.76 8.74
C TYR A 22 4.50 0.53 8.12
N ASP A 23 5.31 -0.41 7.61
CA ASP A 23 4.77 -1.60 6.93
C ASP A 23 4.54 -2.77 7.89
N PHE A 24 5.28 -2.86 8.99
CA PHE A 24 5.27 -4.03 9.84
C PHE A 24 4.88 -3.78 11.29
N GLN A 25 4.83 -2.52 11.72
CA GLN A 25 4.49 -2.17 13.10
C GLN A 25 3.30 -1.21 13.14
N ARG A 26 2.71 -1.07 14.33
CA ARG A 26 1.81 0.03 14.66
C ARG A 26 2.63 1.06 15.41
N ILE A 27 2.69 2.29 14.89
CA ILE A 27 3.39 3.39 15.54
C ILE A 27 2.75 3.63 16.91
N PRO A 28 3.52 3.61 18.01
CA PRO A 28 2.99 3.90 19.33
C PRO A 28 2.55 5.37 19.42
N ASP A 29 1.39 5.62 20.00
CA ASP A 29 0.99 7.00 20.29
C ASP A 29 1.98 7.62 21.28
N TYR A 30 2.20 8.94 21.20
CA TYR A 30 3.06 9.65 22.16
C TYR A 30 2.51 9.51 23.57
N GLU A 31 1.20 9.73 23.75
CA GLU A 31 0.51 9.56 25.03
C GLU A 31 0.66 8.12 25.55
N GLY A 32 1.18 8.02 26.77
CA GLY A 32 1.46 6.74 27.43
C GLY A 32 2.77 6.06 26.97
N ASN A 33 3.60 6.73 26.17
CA ASN A 33 4.94 6.31 25.77
C ASN A 33 5.95 7.47 25.82
N GLU A 34 5.65 8.52 26.60
CA GLU A 34 6.42 9.77 26.68
C GLU A 34 7.88 9.51 27.05
N GLU A 35 8.11 8.65 28.07
CA GLU A 35 9.45 8.30 28.53
C GLU A 35 10.30 7.68 27.42
N PHE A 36 9.68 6.82 26.59
CA PHE A 36 10.37 6.20 25.46
C PHE A 36 10.75 7.26 24.42
N TYR A 37 9.81 8.07 23.97
CA TYR A 37 10.08 9.10 22.96
C TYR A 37 11.13 10.10 23.42
N GLN A 38 11.04 10.56 24.66
CA GLN A 38 12.03 11.46 25.27
C GLN A 38 13.41 10.80 25.38
N SER A 39 13.47 9.49 25.65
CA SER A 39 14.75 8.77 25.75
C SER A 39 15.53 8.72 24.42
N ILE A 40 14.82 8.82 23.29
CA ILE A 40 15.41 8.91 21.94
C ILE A 40 15.46 10.35 21.42
N GLY A 41 15.15 11.34 22.26
CA GLY A 41 15.22 12.76 21.93
C GLY A 41 14.14 13.21 20.96
N LEU A 42 12.93 12.67 21.09
CA LEU A 42 11.74 13.11 20.34
C LEU A 42 10.65 13.59 21.28
N GLY A 43 9.99 14.68 20.93
CA GLY A 43 8.84 15.23 21.63
C GLY A 43 7.50 14.79 20.99
N ALA A 44 6.45 15.46 21.42
CA ALA A 44 5.10 15.17 20.95
C ALA A 44 4.91 15.53 19.47
N SER A 45 5.47 16.66 19.05
CA SER A 45 5.36 17.14 17.66
C SER A 45 6.08 16.23 16.68
N GLU A 46 7.30 15.79 17.02
CA GLU A 46 8.03 14.86 16.15
C GLU A 46 7.34 13.49 16.08
N ALA A 47 6.77 13.02 17.19
CA ALA A 47 5.94 11.82 17.17
C ALA A 47 4.71 11.97 16.25
N GLU A 48 4.10 13.16 16.22
CA GLU A 48 3.00 13.49 15.31
C GLU A 48 3.47 13.56 13.85
N LEU A 49 4.65 14.17 13.57
CA LEU A 49 5.24 14.16 12.21
C LEU A 49 5.48 12.74 11.71
N ILE A 50 5.98 11.85 12.57
CA ILE A 50 6.16 10.45 12.23
C ILE A 50 4.81 9.81 11.95
N ARG A 51 3.79 10.03 12.78
CA ARG A 51 2.46 9.46 12.60
C ARG A 51 1.81 9.91 11.31
N ASN A 52 2.01 11.17 10.92
CA ASN A 52 1.42 11.79 9.72
C ASN A 52 2.31 11.66 8.47
N TYR A 53 3.38 10.87 8.52
CA TYR A 53 4.35 10.71 7.41
C TYR A 53 5.10 11.99 7.01
N ASN A 54 5.01 13.07 7.79
CA ASN A 54 5.67 14.35 7.49
C ASN A 54 7.09 14.45 8.09
N PHE A 55 7.72 13.31 8.29
CA PHE A 55 9.04 13.17 8.94
C PHE A 55 10.20 13.81 8.16
N GLY A 56 9.98 14.22 6.91
CA GLY A 56 10.97 14.99 6.15
C GLY A 56 11.10 16.44 6.64
N LEU A 57 10.11 16.94 7.39
CA LEU A 57 10.13 18.28 7.92
C LEU A 57 11.28 18.48 8.94
N ASP A 58 11.54 17.48 9.77
CA ASP A 58 12.54 17.55 10.84
C ASP A 58 13.75 16.68 10.55
N ALA A 59 14.95 17.29 10.51
CA ALA A 59 16.21 16.57 10.29
C ALA A 59 16.52 15.56 11.42
N ASP A 60 16.06 15.83 12.62
CA ASP A 60 16.31 14.97 13.78
C ASP A 60 15.60 13.61 13.70
N ILE A 61 14.59 13.48 12.86
CA ILE A 61 13.90 12.18 12.63
C ILE A 61 14.75 11.32 11.67
N ASP A 62 15.82 10.72 12.17
CA ASP A 62 16.77 9.93 11.42
C ASP A 62 16.44 8.42 11.38
N ALA A 63 17.29 7.63 10.70
CA ALA A 63 17.11 6.19 10.58
C ALA A 63 17.21 5.47 11.93
N GLU A 64 18.08 5.94 12.83
CA GLU A 64 18.30 5.32 14.13
C GLU A 64 17.08 5.44 15.03
N LYS A 65 16.46 6.63 15.04
CA LYS A 65 15.23 6.87 15.78
C LYS A 65 14.05 6.05 15.23
N LEU A 66 13.92 5.95 13.90
CA LEU A 66 12.89 5.09 13.28
C LEU A 66 13.11 3.61 13.60
N GLU A 67 14.36 3.13 13.57
CA GLU A 67 14.73 1.78 13.99
C GLU A 67 14.36 1.51 15.46
N ALA A 68 14.64 2.49 16.35
CA ALA A 68 14.31 2.39 17.76
C ALA A 68 12.79 2.33 17.99
N ILE A 69 12.01 3.17 17.29
CA ILE A 69 10.55 3.13 17.39
C ILE A 69 9.99 1.80 16.87
N ALA A 70 10.51 1.30 15.75
CA ALA A 70 10.09 0.01 15.20
C ALA A 70 10.38 -1.16 16.16
N ALA A 71 11.56 -1.14 16.81
CA ALA A 71 11.94 -2.15 17.79
C ALA A 71 11.03 -2.10 19.03
N TYR A 72 10.80 -0.90 19.58
CA TYR A 72 9.90 -0.69 20.72
C TYR A 72 8.46 -1.11 20.41
N ALA A 73 7.93 -0.72 19.26
CA ALA A 73 6.60 -1.11 18.81
C ALA A 73 6.45 -2.64 18.69
N LYS A 74 7.49 -3.30 18.18
CA LYS A 74 7.53 -4.76 18.05
C LYS A 74 7.53 -5.45 19.41
N GLU A 75 8.32 -4.95 20.35
CA GLU A 75 8.40 -5.49 21.73
C GLU A 75 7.07 -5.33 22.45
N LYS A 76 6.47 -4.13 22.37
CA LYS A 76 5.15 -3.83 22.94
C LYS A 76 4.06 -4.75 22.37
N ALA A 77 4.00 -4.88 21.05
CA ALA A 77 3.05 -5.79 20.38
C ALA A 77 3.25 -7.26 20.77
N ALA A 78 4.50 -7.69 21.03
CA ALA A 78 4.78 -9.05 21.52
C ALA A 78 4.30 -9.28 22.95
N GLY A 79 4.30 -8.24 23.79
CA GLY A 79 3.80 -8.29 25.17
C GLY A 79 2.27 -8.26 25.27
N GLU A 80 1.57 -7.63 24.31
CA GLU A 80 0.12 -7.45 24.36
C GLU A 80 -0.68 -8.72 24.04
N LYS A 81 -0.21 -9.56 23.12
CA LYS A 81 -0.95 -10.73 22.65
C LYS A 81 -0.07 -11.96 22.55
N SER A 82 -0.54 -13.06 23.15
CA SER A 82 0.11 -14.35 22.96
C SER A 82 0.04 -14.80 21.48
N THR A 83 1.03 -15.56 21.03
CA THR A 83 1.06 -16.16 19.69
C THR A 83 -0.24 -16.93 19.38
N GLY A 84 -0.80 -17.62 20.40
CA GLY A 84 -2.06 -18.35 20.25
C GLY A 84 -3.26 -17.46 20.01
N THR A 85 -3.29 -16.27 20.60
CA THR A 85 -4.36 -15.28 20.37
C THR A 85 -4.27 -14.72 18.96
N ARG A 86 -3.07 -14.36 18.49
CA ARG A 86 -2.85 -13.87 17.12
C ARG A 86 -3.29 -14.88 16.06
N TRP A 87 -3.02 -16.17 16.25
CA TRP A 87 -3.49 -17.23 15.34
C TRP A 87 -5.01 -17.38 15.35
N LYS A 88 -5.67 -17.24 16.49
CA LYS A 88 -7.13 -17.28 16.59
C LYS A 88 -7.77 -16.10 15.85
N GLU A 89 -7.22 -14.90 16.03
CA GLU A 89 -7.66 -13.69 15.28
C GLU A 89 -7.47 -13.88 13.78
N ALA A 90 -6.29 -14.29 13.34
CA ALA A 90 -6.02 -14.55 11.92
C ALA A 90 -6.99 -15.58 11.30
N LEU A 91 -7.32 -16.63 12.04
CA LEU A 91 -8.29 -17.64 11.57
C LEU A 91 -9.70 -17.07 11.51
N TRP A 92 -10.07 -16.24 12.48
CA TRP A 92 -11.37 -15.57 12.50
C TRP A 92 -11.49 -14.59 11.31
N ASP A 93 -10.50 -13.76 11.10
CA ASP A 93 -10.47 -12.77 10.01
C ASP A 93 -10.46 -13.45 8.63
N TYR A 94 -9.67 -14.52 8.47
CA TYR A 94 -9.68 -15.36 7.27
C TYR A 94 -11.07 -15.94 7.02
N ARG A 95 -11.76 -16.45 8.06
CA ARG A 95 -13.11 -16.97 7.92
C ARG A 95 -14.11 -15.86 7.57
N ALA A 96 -14.01 -14.69 8.18
CA ALA A 96 -14.85 -13.54 7.89
C ALA A 96 -14.64 -13.04 6.45
N SER A 97 -13.42 -13.03 5.95
CA SER A 97 -13.11 -12.63 4.57
C SER A 97 -13.77 -13.50 3.52
N GLN A 98 -14.05 -14.79 3.84
CA GLN A 98 -14.76 -15.68 2.92
C GLN A 98 -16.21 -15.25 2.64
N THR A 99 -16.75 -14.27 3.38
CA THR A 99 -18.08 -13.70 3.19
C THR A 99 -18.07 -12.26 2.68
N THR A 100 -16.89 -11.65 2.55
CA THR A 100 -16.72 -10.26 2.15
C THR A 100 -16.88 -10.08 0.64
N ARG A 101 -17.56 -8.99 0.22
CA ARG A 101 -17.74 -8.66 -1.20
C ARG A 101 -16.47 -8.19 -1.90
N ALA A 102 -15.47 -7.74 -1.15
CA ALA A 102 -14.20 -7.26 -1.72
C ALA A 102 -13.45 -8.32 -2.54
N GLU A 103 -13.67 -9.61 -2.24
CA GLU A 103 -13.03 -10.73 -2.93
C GLU A 103 -13.86 -11.25 -4.14
N GLU A 104 -15.02 -10.66 -4.41
CA GLU A 104 -15.84 -11.02 -5.58
C GLU A 104 -15.32 -10.29 -6.84
N PRO A 105 -15.36 -10.92 -8.04
CA PRO A 105 -15.88 -12.26 -8.33
C PRO A 105 -14.85 -13.40 -8.20
N TYR A 106 -13.62 -13.10 -7.78
CA TYR A 106 -12.51 -14.06 -7.76
C TYR A 106 -12.82 -15.30 -6.91
N ARG A 107 -13.45 -15.08 -5.75
CA ARG A 107 -13.90 -16.16 -4.87
C ARG A 107 -14.92 -17.08 -5.55
N MET A 108 -15.90 -16.53 -6.27
CA MET A 108 -16.90 -17.33 -6.98
C MET A 108 -16.25 -18.12 -8.12
N ILE A 109 -15.34 -17.51 -8.86
CA ILE A 109 -14.57 -18.20 -9.92
C ILE A 109 -13.78 -19.37 -9.32
N SER A 110 -13.05 -19.11 -8.24
CA SER A 110 -12.27 -20.14 -7.53
C SER A 110 -13.16 -21.30 -7.08
N LEU A 111 -14.31 -21.03 -6.45
CA LEU A 111 -15.25 -22.03 -5.98
C LEU A 111 -15.78 -22.89 -7.13
N VAL A 112 -16.15 -22.29 -8.27
CA VAL A 112 -16.60 -23.04 -9.45
C VAL A 112 -15.48 -23.90 -10.06
N LEU A 113 -14.26 -23.38 -10.10
CA LEU A 113 -13.10 -24.14 -10.58
C LEU A 113 -12.78 -25.33 -9.67
N TYR A 114 -12.79 -25.15 -8.34
CA TYR A 114 -12.63 -26.26 -7.39
C TYR A 114 -13.74 -27.30 -7.55
N ALA A 115 -14.99 -26.87 -7.59
CA ALA A 115 -16.12 -27.79 -7.77
C ALA A 115 -15.98 -28.57 -9.08
N SER A 116 -15.61 -27.91 -10.17
CA SER A 116 -15.40 -28.56 -11.49
C SER A 116 -14.26 -29.58 -11.42
N ALA A 117 -13.11 -29.22 -10.83
CA ALA A 117 -11.97 -30.13 -10.72
C ALA A 117 -12.31 -31.36 -9.85
N VAL A 118 -12.97 -31.15 -8.71
CA VAL A 118 -13.38 -32.24 -7.81
C VAL A 118 -14.42 -33.15 -8.44
N LEU A 119 -15.44 -32.59 -9.13
CA LEU A 119 -16.48 -33.37 -9.80
C LEU A 119 -15.91 -34.21 -10.96
N LEU A 120 -15.05 -33.63 -11.79
CA LEU A 120 -14.44 -34.31 -12.91
C LEU A 120 -13.54 -35.48 -12.48
N SER A 121 -12.62 -35.20 -11.54
CA SER A 121 -11.72 -36.24 -11.01
C SER A 121 -12.46 -37.27 -10.17
N GLY A 122 -13.44 -36.85 -9.38
CA GLY A 122 -14.28 -37.72 -8.57
C GLY A 122 -15.12 -38.66 -9.41
N ALA A 123 -15.70 -38.15 -10.51
CA ALA A 123 -16.49 -38.99 -11.44
C ALA A 123 -15.67 -40.15 -12.04
N GLU A 124 -14.39 -39.93 -12.39
CA GLU A 124 -13.52 -40.99 -12.91
C GLU A 124 -13.18 -42.04 -11.84
N ILE A 125 -12.90 -41.59 -10.64
CA ILE A 125 -12.66 -42.49 -9.50
C ILE A 125 -13.92 -43.34 -9.23
N LEU A 126 -15.10 -42.71 -9.21
CA LEU A 126 -16.38 -43.42 -9.03
C LEU A 126 -16.66 -44.41 -10.14
N LYS A 127 -16.44 -44.07 -11.42
CA LYS A 127 -16.59 -44.99 -12.56
C LYS A 127 -15.73 -46.24 -12.38
N TYR A 128 -14.51 -46.12 -11.89
CA TYR A 128 -13.63 -47.26 -11.62
C TYR A 128 -14.17 -48.16 -10.51
N PHE A 129 -14.68 -47.59 -9.40
CA PHE A 129 -15.20 -48.38 -8.29
C PHE A 129 -16.61 -48.94 -8.51
N CYS A 130 -17.48 -48.19 -9.23
CA CYS A 130 -18.86 -48.63 -9.51
C CYS A 130 -18.96 -49.47 -10.80
N GLY A 131 -17.95 -49.43 -11.67
CA GLY A 131 -17.88 -50.20 -12.92
C GLY A 131 -17.72 -51.70 -12.62
N ARG A 132 -18.82 -52.31 -12.24
CA ARG A 132 -18.95 -53.75 -12.06
C ARG A 132 -19.13 -54.36 -13.44
N SER A 133 -18.08 -54.90 -14.02
CA SER A 133 -18.31 -56.05 -14.92
C SER A 133 -17.15 -56.34 -15.88
N GLY A 134 -16.77 -57.56 -15.98
CA GLY A 134 -16.41 -58.41 -17.05
C GLY A 134 -15.76 -57.84 -18.32
N SER A 135 -14.93 -56.84 -18.25
CA SER A 135 -14.25 -56.31 -19.43
C SER A 135 -12.80 -56.77 -19.50
N PHE A 136 -12.35 -57.04 -20.72
CA PHE A 136 -11.00 -57.53 -21.04
C PHE A 136 -9.89 -56.91 -20.20
N ARG A 137 -8.89 -57.74 -19.83
CA ARG A 137 -7.74 -57.41 -18.96
C ARG A 137 -7.05 -56.08 -19.35
N LYS A 138 -7.01 -55.72 -20.62
CA LYS A 138 -6.42 -54.50 -21.17
C LYS A 138 -7.24 -53.26 -20.78
N LYS A 139 -8.57 -53.31 -20.92
CA LYS A 139 -9.49 -52.20 -20.58
C LYS A 139 -9.46 -51.90 -19.10
N ARG A 140 -9.37 -52.92 -18.25
CA ARG A 140 -9.25 -52.77 -16.79
C ARG A 140 -7.93 -52.11 -16.34
N LYS A 141 -6.83 -52.31 -17.09
CA LYS A 141 -5.56 -51.65 -16.83
C LYS A 141 -5.66 -50.15 -17.14
N GLU A 142 -6.18 -49.78 -18.29
CA GLU A 142 -6.39 -48.37 -18.69
C GLU A 142 -7.34 -47.63 -17.75
N GLU A 143 -8.39 -48.27 -17.25
CA GLU A 143 -9.30 -47.72 -16.26
C GLU A 143 -8.58 -47.48 -14.88
N LYS A 144 -7.71 -48.42 -14.48
CA LYS A 144 -6.91 -48.29 -13.26
C LYS A 144 -5.91 -47.14 -13.37
N ASP A 145 -5.24 -47.00 -14.51
CA ASP A 145 -4.24 -45.94 -14.72
C ASP A 145 -4.94 -44.56 -14.71
N ARG A 146 -6.11 -44.42 -15.37
CA ARG A 146 -6.93 -43.20 -15.28
C ARG A 146 -7.40 -42.88 -13.87
N CYS A 147 -7.88 -43.87 -13.12
CA CYS A 147 -8.27 -43.69 -11.73
C CYS A 147 -7.11 -43.17 -10.88
N ARG A 148 -5.90 -43.72 -11.09
CA ARG A 148 -4.69 -43.26 -10.39
C ARG A 148 -4.33 -41.81 -10.73
N GLU A 149 -4.38 -41.45 -12.01
CA GLU A 149 -4.10 -40.10 -12.45
C GLU A 149 -5.12 -39.08 -11.88
N SER A 150 -6.42 -39.43 -11.94
CA SER A 150 -7.46 -38.56 -11.34
C SER A 150 -7.32 -38.46 -9.83
N ALA A 151 -6.89 -39.51 -9.13
CA ALA A 151 -6.58 -39.44 -7.69
C ALA A 151 -5.39 -38.53 -7.39
N VAL A 152 -4.33 -38.56 -8.20
CA VAL A 152 -3.18 -37.65 -8.07
C VAL A 152 -3.62 -36.21 -8.32
N ARG A 153 -4.46 -35.94 -9.33
CA ARG A 153 -5.00 -34.60 -9.60
C ARG A 153 -5.87 -34.10 -8.45
N LEU A 154 -6.75 -34.96 -7.92
CA LEU A 154 -7.58 -34.61 -6.75
C LEU A 154 -6.71 -34.26 -5.52
N PHE A 155 -5.63 -35.01 -5.29
CA PHE A 155 -4.66 -34.66 -4.26
C PHE A 155 -4.01 -33.31 -4.54
N GLY A 156 -3.63 -33.01 -5.79
CA GLY A 156 -3.11 -31.72 -6.20
C GLY A 156 -4.10 -30.57 -5.94
N VAL A 157 -5.38 -30.77 -6.23
CA VAL A 157 -6.46 -29.81 -5.95
C VAL A 157 -6.57 -29.53 -4.43
N LEU A 158 -6.52 -30.57 -3.61
CA LEU A 158 -6.55 -30.42 -2.15
C LEU A 158 -5.29 -29.73 -1.62
N ALA A 159 -4.13 -30.10 -2.13
CA ALA A 159 -2.87 -29.48 -1.76
C ALA A 159 -2.85 -27.97 -2.11
N LEU A 160 -3.37 -27.61 -3.28
CA LEU A 160 -3.52 -26.22 -3.69
C LEU A 160 -4.44 -25.44 -2.76
N TYR A 161 -5.58 -26.02 -2.37
CA TYR A 161 -6.50 -25.40 -1.41
C TYR A 161 -5.82 -25.14 -0.04
N VAL A 162 -5.06 -26.13 0.46
CA VAL A 162 -4.31 -25.99 1.71
C VAL A 162 -3.24 -24.93 1.59
N LEU A 163 -2.49 -24.92 0.49
CA LEU A 163 -1.45 -23.90 0.25
C LEU A 163 -2.04 -22.50 0.19
N ARG A 164 -3.12 -22.31 -0.58
CA ARG A 164 -3.85 -21.03 -0.62
C ARG A 164 -4.28 -20.58 0.79
N SER A 165 -4.92 -21.49 1.53
CA SER A 165 -5.41 -21.17 2.86
C SER A 165 -4.27 -20.81 3.82
N ALA A 166 -3.12 -21.48 3.70
CA ALA A 166 -1.92 -21.14 4.48
C ALA A 166 -1.38 -19.75 4.12
N LEU A 167 -1.35 -19.39 2.83
CA LEU A 167 -0.93 -18.05 2.39
C LEU A 167 -1.88 -16.96 2.91
N PHE A 168 -3.18 -17.18 2.82
CA PHE A 168 -4.18 -16.24 3.39
C PHE A 168 -4.00 -16.10 4.90
N LEU A 169 -3.88 -17.20 5.64
CA LEU A 169 -3.65 -17.17 7.09
C LEU A 169 -2.36 -16.44 7.44
N TYR A 170 -1.30 -16.60 6.66
CA TYR A 170 -0.06 -15.84 6.81
C TYR A 170 -0.31 -14.33 6.67
N LEU A 171 -1.05 -13.90 5.63
CA LEU A 171 -1.38 -12.48 5.42
C LEU A 171 -2.22 -11.91 6.57
N TYR A 172 -3.22 -12.65 7.06
CA TYR A 172 -4.04 -12.23 8.20
C TYR A 172 -3.25 -12.20 9.50
N TYR A 173 -2.36 -13.17 9.73
CA TYR A 173 -1.48 -13.18 10.90
C TYR A 173 -0.57 -11.95 10.97
N HIS A 174 -0.16 -11.44 9.83
CA HIS A 174 0.65 -10.23 9.70
C HIS A 174 -0.17 -8.96 9.49
N HIS A 175 -1.50 -9.03 9.61
CA HIS A 175 -2.42 -7.89 9.39
C HIS A 175 -2.25 -7.20 8.03
N ARG A 176 -1.86 -7.95 6.98
CA ARG A 176 -1.62 -7.44 5.62
C ARG A 176 -2.45 -8.12 4.51
N PRO A 177 -3.78 -8.31 4.68
CA PRO A 177 -4.63 -8.90 3.63
C PRO A 177 -4.99 -7.85 2.57
N VAL A 178 -3.98 -7.22 1.94
CA VAL A 178 -4.23 -6.21 0.90
C VAL A 178 -4.76 -6.86 -0.38
N VAL A 179 -5.77 -6.25 -0.99
CA VAL A 179 -6.51 -6.77 -2.16
C VAL A 179 -5.59 -7.18 -3.31
N ARG A 180 -4.54 -6.41 -3.60
CA ARG A 180 -3.55 -6.75 -4.64
C ARG A 180 -2.84 -8.09 -4.41
N LEU A 181 -2.64 -8.51 -3.16
CA LEU A 181 -2.02 -9.80 -2.82
C LEU A 181 -3.05 -10.92 -2.88
N THR A 182 -4.24 -10.72 -2.31
CA THR A 182 -5.31 -11.74 -2.30
C THR A 182 -5.78 -12.07 -3.71
N HIS A 183 -5.97 -11.06 -4.57
CA HIS A 183 -6.34 -11.25 -5.98
C HIS A 183 -5.24 -11.95 -6.78
N SER A 184 -3.96 -11.67 -6.51
CA SER A 184 -2.84 -12.38 -7.16
C SER A 184 -2.80 -13.85 -6.80
N ILE A 185 -3.12 -14.20 -5.55
CA ILE A 185 -3.23 -15.60 -5.09
C ILE A 185 -4.39 -16.29 -5.81
N PHE A 186 -5.58 -15.66 -5.91
CA PHE A 186 -6.70 -16.21 -6.66
C PHE A 186 -6.40 -16.39 -8.15
N LEU A 187 -5.67 -15.47 -8.77
CA LEU A 187 -5.27 -15.59 -10.16
C LEU A 187 -4.34 -16.79 -10.39
N ALA A 188 -3.31 -16.93 -9.55
CA ALA A 188 -2.39 -18.06 -9.62
C ALA A 188 -3.13 -19.38 -9.41
N GLU A 189 -4.02 -19.44 -8.43
CA GLU A 189 -4.88 -20.59 -8.16
C GLU A 189 -5.77 -20.95 -9.38
N ALA A 190 -6.42 -19.94 -9.98
CA ALA A 190 -7.27 -20.15 -11.15
C ALA A 190 -6.49 -20.74 -12.34
N VAL A 191 -5.28 -20.25 -12.60
CA VAL A 191 -4.41 -20.79 -13.67
C VAL A 191 -4.08 -22.26 -13.42
N ILE A 192 -3.71 -22.62 -12.19
CA ILE A 192 -3.37 -24.01 -11.83
C ILE A 192 -4.61 -24.91 -11.93
N LEU A 193 -5.78 -24.47 -11.44
CA LEU A 193 -7.02 -25.23 -11.53
C LEU A 193 -7.48 -25.42 -12.98
N LEU A 194 -7.39 -24.39 -13.82
CA LEU A 194 -7.68 -24.49 -15.24
C LEU A 194 -6.78 -25.51 -15.95
N TRP A 195 -5.49 -25.50 -15.59
CA TRP A 195 -4.55 -26.51 -16.11
C TRP A 195 -4.93 -27.93 -15.68
N LEU A 196 -5.23 -28.15 -14.39
CA LEU A 196 -5.65 -29.45 -13.86
C LEU A 196 -6.96 -29.93 -14.51
N ILE A 197 -7.94 -29.04 -14.71
CA ILE A 197 -9.20 -29.32 -15.39
C ILE A 197 -8.91 -29.69 -16.88
N GLY A 198 -8.04 -28.92 -17.54
CA GLY A 198 -7.64 -29.16 -18.92
C GLY A 198 -7.01 -30.55 -19.12
N GLU A 199 -6.12 -30.95 -18.23
CA GLU A 199 -5.51 -32.30 -18.23
C GLU A 199 -6.55 -33.39 -17.98
N GLU A 200 -7.57 -33.16 -17.16
CA GLU A 200 -8.63 -34.12 -16.88
C GLU A 200 -9.55 -34.35 -18.09
N VAL A 201 -9.83 -33.31 -18.88
CA VAL A 201 -10.75 -33.41 -20.03
C VAL A 201 -10.04 -33.59 -21.38
N ARG A 202 -8.71 -33.57 -21.42
CA ARG A 202 -7.92 -33.61 -22.66
C ARG A 202 -8.33 -34.73 -23.62
N ASP A 203 -8.56 -35.94 -23.12
CA ASP A 203 -8.89 -37.09 -23.92
C ASP A 203 -10.41 -37.31 -24.11
N ARG A 204 -11.24 -36.37 -23.61
CA ARG A 204 -12.70 -36.46 -23.55
C ARG A 204 -13.37 -35.36 -24.36
N ARG A 205 -13.25 -35.39 -25.66
CA ARG A 205 -13.66 -34.31 -26.55
C ARG A 205 -15.08 -33.76 -26.30
N LYS A 206 -16.07 -34.60 -26.00
CA LYS A 206 -17.47 -34.19 -25.75
C LYS A 206 -17.59 -33.49 -24.37
N GLU A 207 -16.98 -34.06 -23.36
CA GLU A 207 -16.98 -33.48 -21.98
C GLU A 207 -16.16 -32.19 -21.95
N ALA A 208 -15.02 -32.15 -22.67
CA ALA A 208 -14.18 -30.94 -22.79
C ALA A 208 -14.97 -29.78 -23.37
N VAL A 209 -15.73 -29.96 -24.45
CA VAL A 209 -16.55 -28.87 -25.03
C VAL A 209 -17.54 -28.31 -24.01
N GLY A 210 -18.23 -29.17 -23.24
CA GLY A 210 -19.18 -28.75 -22.23
C GLY A 210 -18.51 -27.97 -21.10
N VAL A 211 -17.36 -28.44 -20.58
CA VAL A 211 -16.59 -27.77 -19.52
C VAL A 211 -16.06 -26.43 -20.00
N TYR A 212 -15.44 -26.37 -21.17
CA TYR A 212 -14.92 -25.10 -21.70
C TYR A 212 -16.05 -24.11 -22.01
N ALA A 213 -17.19 -24.54 -22.53
CA ALA A 213 -18.35 -23.68 -22.75
C ALA A 213 -18.86 -23.11 -21.43
N MET A 214 -18.99 -23.93 -20.39
CA MET A 214 -19.40 -23.47 -19.05
C MET A 214 -18.39 -22.45 -18.46
N LEU A 215 -17.10 -22.75 -18.54
CA LEU A 215 -16.05 -21.82 -18.07
C LEU A 215 -16.06 -20.51 -18.86
N THR A 216 -16.23 -20.57 -20.18
CA THR A 216 -16.35 -19.37 -21.02
C THR A 216 -17.53 -18.51 -20.59
N VAL A 217 -18.70 -19.09 -20.37
CA VAL A 217 -19.88 -18.34 -19.88
C VAL A 217 -19.60 -17.73 -18.51
N LEU A 218 -18.98 -18.48 -17.60
CA LEU A 218 -18.60 -17.98 -16.28
C LEU A 218 -17.65 -16.77 -16.37
N PHE A 219 -16.60 -16.87 -17.19
CA PHE A 219 -15.63 -15.78 -17.35
C PHE A 219 -16.25 -14.57 -18.03
N LEU A 220 -17.11 -14.76 -19.04
CA LEU A 220 -17.83 -13.65 -19.68
C LEU A 220 -18.78 -12.95 -18.71
N ALA A 221 -19.51 -13.71 -17.87
CA ALA A 221 -20.36 -13.13 -16.85
C ALA A 221 -19.55 -12.36 -15.80
N ALA A 222 -18.44 -12.93 -15.32
CA ALA A 222 -17.54 -12.27 -14.39
C ALA A 222 -16.93 -11.00 -14.99
N ALA A 223 -16.50 -11.04 -16.26
CA ALA A 223 -15.97 -9.89 -16.97
C ALA A 223 -17.03 -8.78 -17.11
N ALA A 224 -18.28 -9.13 -17.46
CA ALA A 224 -19.37 -8.17 -17.57
C ALA A 224 -19.67 -7.46 -16.23
N LEU A 225 -19.62 -8.18 -15.12
CA LEU A 225 -19.76 -7.61 -13.78
C LEU A 225 -18.59 -6.67 -13.44
N GLN A 226 -17.35 -7.08 -13.80
CA GLN A 226 -16.16 -6.29 -13.55
C GLN A 226 -16.09 -5.01 -14.39
N VAL A 227 -16.49 -5.04 -15.66
CA VAL A 227 -16.52 -3.84 -16.52
C VAL A 227 -17.35 -2.74 -15.86
N ARG A 228 -18.52 -3.07 -15.30
CA ARG A 228 -19.34 -2.09 -14.59
C ARG A 228 -18.68 -1.55 -13.32
N SER A 229 -18.03 -2.41 -12.56
CA SER A 229 -17.29 -2.02 -11.35
C SER A 229 -16.11 -1.12 -11.68
N VAL A 230 -15.32 -1.49 -12.70
CA VAL A 230 -14.16 -0.70 -13.16
C VAL A 230 -14.58 0.66 -13.71
N ALA A 231 -15.67 0.71 -14.49
CA ALA A 231 -16.19 1.99 -14.99
C ALA A 231 -16.64 2.92 -13.86
N GLY A 232 -17.33 2.38 -12.83
CA GLY A 232 -17.72 3.17 -11.66
C GLY A 232 -16.53 3.61 -10.83
N GLU A 233 -15.51 2.77 -10.69
CA GLU A 233 -14.25 3.13 -10.01
C GLU A 233 -13.49 4.21 -10.79
N GLN A 234 -13.44 4.12 -12.10
CA GLN A 234 -12.81 5.14 -12.95
C GLN A 234 -13.45 6.50 -12.77
N GLU A 235 -14.80 6.58 -12.79
CA GLU A 235 -15.53 7.83 -12.56
C GLU A 235 -15.25 8.40 -11.16
N ALA A 236 -15.26 7.55 -10.14
CA ALA A 236 -14.94 7.96 -8.77
C ALA A 236 -13.50 8.48 -8.64
N ARG A 237 -12.53 7.82 -9.30
CA ARG A 237 -11.12 8.26 -9.30
C ARG A 237 -10.93 9.58 -10.04
N LEU A 238 -11.59 9.78 -11.19
CA LEU A 238 -11.55 11.06 -11.91
C LEU A 238 -12.08 12.20 -11.05
N SER A 239 -13.18 11.98 -10.33
CA SER A 239 -13.72 12.97 -9.41
C SER A 239 -12.76 13.29 -8.26
N LYS A 240 -12.13 12.28 -7.68
CA LYS A 240 -11.14 12.45 -6.60
C LYS A 240 -9.86 13.13 -7.08
N ASN A 241 -9.41 12.86 -8.30
CA ASN A 241 -8.18 13.43 -8.85
C ASN A 241 -8.35 14.91 -9.25
N ALA A 242 -9.56 15.37 -9.54
CA ALA A 242 -9.78 16.72 -10.04
C ALA A 242 -9.22 17.84 -9.13
N PRO A 243 -9.37 17.79 -7.79
CA PRO A 243 -8.76 18.77 -6.89
C PRO A 243 -7.22 18.78 -6.98
N TYR A 244 -6.62 17.60 -7.05
CA TYR A 244 -5.16 17.48 -7.15
C TYR A 244 -4.63 17.98 -8.51
N GLU A 245 -5.32 17.68 -9.59
CA GLU A 245 -4.98 18.21 -10.91
C GLU A 245 -5.09 19.75 -10.95
N ALA A 246 -6.06 20.33 -10.22
CA ALA A 246 -6.18 21.79 -10.07
C ALA A 246 -4.98 22.36 -9.29
N PHE A 247 -4.54 21.71 -8.22
CA PHE A 247 -3.33 22.08 -7.49
C PHE A 247 -2.07 22.01 -8.37
N LEU A 248 -1.89 20.94 -9.14
CA LEU A 248 -0.76 20.82 -10.04
C LEU A 248 -0.78 21.90 -11.14
N SER A 249 -1.97 22.29 -11.62
CA SER A 249 -2.11 23.39 -12.58
C SER A 249 -1.72 24.72 -11.96
N TYR A 250 -2.15 24.97 -10.73
CA TYR A 250 -1.76 26.14 -9.96
C TYR A 250 -0.24 26.24 -9.77
N CYS A 251 0.43 25.13 -9.46
CA CYS A 251 1.89 25.10 -9.38
C CYS A 251 2.56 25.48 -10.71
N ARG A 252 2.03 25.02 -11.85
CA ARG A 252 2.56 25.38 -13.19
C ARG A 252 2.35 26.85 -13.54
N GLU A 253 1.27 27.47 -13.07
CA GLU A 253 0.94 28.87 -13.28
C GLU A 253 1.81 29.81 -12.44
N HIS A 254 2.38 29.28 -11.32
CA HIS A 254 3.21 30.04 -10.39
C HIS A 254 4.61 29.38 -10.23
N PRO A 255 5.42 29.32 -11.31
CA PRO A 255 6.70 28.60 -11.30
C PRO A 255 7.78 29.26 -10.44
N GLU A 256 7.59 30.52 -10.03
CA GLU A 256 8.47 31.27 -9.12
C GLU A 256 8.35 30.85 -7.65
N ASN A 257 7.27 30.13 -7.31
CA ASN A 257 6.97 29.68 -5.96
C ASN A 257 7.23 28.18 -5.81
N VAL A 258 7.52 27.74 -4.58
CA VAL A 258 7.66 26.33 -4.23
C VAL A 258 6.59 25.96 -3.19
N TYR A 259 5.94 24.82 -3.41
CA TYR A 259 4.84 24.37 -2.59
C TYR A 259 5.21 23.07 -1.86
N PHE A 260 5.06 23.06 -0.55
CA PHE A 260 5.18 21.88 0.28
C PHE A 260 3.79 21.40 0.67
N THR A 261 3.52 20.11 0.47
CA THR A 261 2.25 19.51 0.89
C THR A 261 2.49 18.48 1.98
N ASP A 262 1.56 18.33 2.89
CA ASP A 262 1.56 17.18 3.77
C ASP A 262 1.20 15.90 3.00
N VAL A 263 1.62 14.76 3.53
CA VAL A 263 1.45 13.49 2.82
C VAL A 263 -0.01 13.08 2.74
N TYR A 264 -0.82 13.34 3.77
CA TYR A 264 -2.23 12.93 3.78
C TYR A 264 -3.08 13.69 2.78
N SER A 265 -2.78 14.95 2.49
CA SER A 265 -3.43 15.73 1.44
C SER A 265 -3.22 15.16 0.02
N THR A 266 -2.39 14.11 -0.13
CA THR A 266 -2.08 13.52 -1.44
C THR A 266 -2.41 12.02 -1.54
N VAL A 267 -2.86 11.36 -0.46
CA VAL A 267 -3.05 9.90 -0.45
C VAL A 267 -4.31 9.43 -1.17
N ASP A 268 -5.28 10.29 -1.35
CA ASP A 268 -6.56 9.96 -2.00
C ASP A 268 -6.49 10.04 -3.53
N PHE A 269 -5.40 10.59 -4.08
CA PHE A 269 -5.18 10.71 -5.51
C PHE A 269 -4.52 9.46 -6.08
N SER A 270 -4.85 9.16 -7.33
CA SER A 270 -4.34 7.96 -8.01
C SER A 270 -3.57 8.35 -9.25
N ASP A 271 -2.32 7.91 -9.33
CA ASP A 271 -1.54 8.01 -10.57
C ASP A 271 -2.21 7.20 -11.68
N ARG A 272 -2.11 7.73 -12.91
CA ARG A 272 -2.54 7.01 -14.10
C ARG A 272 -1.46 6.04 -14.52
N LEU A 273 -1.80 4.77 -14.56
CA LEU A 273 -0.86 3.73 -14.96
C LEU A 273 -0.46 3.92 -16.43
N PHE A 274 0.84 3.85 -16.71
CA PHE A 274 1.45 4.04 -18.04
C PHE A 274 1.37 5.46 -18.63
N GLU A 275 0.92 6.45 -17.87
CA GLU A 275 1.10 7.86 -18.23
C GLU A 275 2.36 8.40 -17.54
N VAL A 276 3.20 9.06 -18.29
CA VAL A 276 4.27 9.87 -17.71
C VAL A 276 3.61 11.18 -17.27
N GLY A 277 3.53 11.39 -15.96
CA GLY A 277 2.97 12.62 -15.42
C GLY A 277 3.84 13.82 -15.82
N ASP A 278 3.21 14.87 -16.29
CA ASP A 278 3.82 16.19 -16.43
C ASP A 278 3.70 16.93 -15.09
N GLU A 279 4.34 16.34 -14.07
CA GLU A 279 4.31 16.92 -12.73
C GLU A 279 5.17 18.19 -12.69
N PRO A 280 4.65 19.28 -12.12
CA PRO A 280 5.43 20.49 -11.94
C PRO A 280 6.62 20.21 -11.01
N SER A 281 7.78 20.79 -11.32
CA SER A 281 8.99 20.59 -10.51
C SER A 281 8.95 21.34 -9.18
N ASN A 282 8.10 22.34 -9.04
CA ASN A 282 8.05 23.29 -7.94
C ASN A 282 7.11 22.92 -6.79
N TYR A 283 6.78 21.64 -6.64
CA TYR A 283 6.14 21.15 -5.43
C TYR A 283 6.84 19.89 -4.89
N THR A 284 6.71 19.65 -3.58
CA THR A 284 7.24 18.44 -2.94
C THR A 284 6.45 18.12 -1.66
N LEU A 285 6.58 16.88 -1.18
CA LEU A 285 5.95 16.43 0.05
C LEU A 285 6.85 16.73 1.26
N MET A 286 6.27 17.01 2.42
CA MET A 286 6.99 17.12 3.69
C MET A 286 7.51 15.78 4.21
N GLY A 287 7.29 14.70 3.46
CA GLY A 287 7.71 13.35 3.83
C GLY A 287 7.42 12.34 2.73
N GLY A 288 6.87 11.19 3.08
CA GLY A 288 6.52 10.16 2.11
C GLY A 288 7.71 9.28 1.68
N TRP A 289 7.53 8.52 0.59
CA TRP A 289 8.50 7.48 0.20
C TRP A 289 9.76 8.02 -0.47
N ALA A 290 9.72 9.17 -1.09
CA ALA A 290 10.86 9.83 -1.73
C ALA A 290 11.69 10.70 -0.78
N ALA A 291 11.13 11.02 0.39
CA ALA A 291 11.78 11.89 1.37
C ALA A 291 13.19 11.41 1.71
N ARG A 292 14.11 12.38 1.73
CA ARG A 292 15.56 12.18 1.97
C ARG A 292 16.28 11.34 0.91
N SER A 293 15.66 11.11 -0.25
CA SER A 293 16.38 10.50 -1.35
C SER A 293 17.37 11.48 -1.98
N PRO A 294 18.49 10.98 -2.56
CA PRO A 294 19.40 11.84 -3.32
C PRO A 294 18.72 12.57 -4.47
N LEU A 295 17.65 12.00 -5.05
CA LEU A 295 16.85 12.64 -6.11
C LEU A 295 16.02 13.79 -5.58
N GLU A 296 15.43 13.67 -4.38
CA GLU A 296 14.72 14.77 -3.73
C GLU A 296 15.68 15.91 -3.37
N ALA A 297 16.84 15.58 -2.81
CA ALA A 297 17.88 16.58 -2.53
C ALA A 297 18.34 17.29 -3.80
N GLU A 298 18.46 16.60 -4.92
CA GLU A 298 18.76 17.20 -6.23
C GLU A 298 17.62 18.12 -6.68
N LYS A 299 16.37 17.71 -6.54
CA LYS A 299 15.19 18.54 -6.83
C LYS A 299 15.19 19.81 -6.00
N LEU A 300 15.42 19.73 -4.70
CA LEU A 300 15.46 20.89 -3.81
C LEU A 300 16.63 21.84 -4.13
N ARG A 301 17.80 21.29 -4.51
CA ARG A 301 18.93 22.11 -5.01
C ARG A 301 18.58 22.84 -6.32
N ASN A 302 17.92 22.17 -7.24
CA ASN A 302 17.48 22.79 -8.50
C ASN A 302 16.44 23.89 -8.31
N LEU A 303 15.66 23.82 -7.23
CA LEU A 303 14.73 24.86 -6.79
C LEU A 303 15.43 25.99 -6.00
N GLY A 304 16.73 25.88 -5.74
CA GLY A 304 17.49 26.88 -4.99
C GLY A 304 17.26 26.85 -3.48
N LEU A 305 16.64 25.81 -2.96
CA LEU A 305 16.32 25.66 -1.54
C LEU A 305 17.48 25.02 -0.75
N PHE A 306 18.27 24.17 -1.38
CA PHE A 306 19.47 23.58 -0.82
C PHE A 306 20.73 24.10 -1.51
N THR A 307 21.82 24.18 -0.75
CA THR A 307 23.15 24.45 -1.31
C THR A 307 23.84 23.18 -1.77
N GLN A 308 24.95 23.29 -2.53
CA GLN A 308 25.71 22.12 -2.99
C GLN A 308 26.40 21.35 -1.83
N SER A 309 26.57 22.00 -0.69
CA SER A 309 27.17 21.39 0.51
C SER A 309 26.17 20.63 1.36
N ASP A 310 24.87 20.84 1.12
CA ASP A 310 23.81 20.26 1.93
C ASP A 310 23.61 18.79 1.56
N SER A 311 23.76 17.92 2.55
CA SER A 311 23.45 16.51 2.40
C SER A 311 21.97 16.27 2.69
N SER A 312 21.39 15.28 2.02
CA SER A 312 19.99 14.87 2.25
C SER A 312 19.70 14.35 3.69
N GLU A 313 20.76 14.16 4.50
CA GLU A 313 20.66 13.62 5.86
C GLU A 313 20.57 14.69 6.95
N GLY A 314 20.99 15.90 6.68
CA GLY A 314 21.25 16.90 7.74
C GLY A 314 20.36 18.13 7.73
N GLN A 315 19.45 18.30 6.76
CA GLN A 315 18.56 19.47 6.71
C GLN A 315 17.09 19.04 6.78
N GLY A 316 16.39 19.62 7.77
CA GLY A 316 14.94 19.62 7.80
C GLY A 316 14.37 20.65 6.81
N LEU A 317 13.12 20.46 6.45
CA LEU A 317 12.41 21.42 5.61
C LEU A 317 11.83 22.59 6.43
N ASP A 318 11.86 22.49 7.74
CA ASP A 318 11.30 23.47 8.68
C ASP A 318 11.93 24.86 8.56
N GLU A 319 13.27 24.93 8.50
CA GLU A 319 13.99 26.20 8.31
C GLU A 319 13.68 26.82 6.93
N ILE A 320 13.52 25.98 5.91
CA ILE A 320 13.20 26.43 4.56
C ILE A 320 11.80 27.03 4.52
N LEU A 321 10.83 26.38 5.15
CA LEU A 321 9.46 26.87 5.21
C LEU A 321 9.34 28.20 5.93
N LEU A 322 10.09 28.39 7.03
CA LEU A 322 10.00 29.58 7.85
C LEU A 322 10.81 30.77 7.26
N GLY A 323 11.88 30.47 6.53
CA GLY A 323 12.87 31.46 6.08
C GLY A 323 12.67 32.03 4.69
N ASN A 324 11.81 31.46 3.86
CA ASN A 324 11.73 31.81 2.43
C ASN A 324 10.38 32.42 2.04
N ALA A 325 10.43 33.58 1.40
CA ALA A 325 9.23 34.33 0.99
C ALA A 325 8.44 33.66 -0.16
N ASN A 326 9.11 32.83 -0.97
CA ASN A 326 8.49 32.14 -2.12
C ASN A 326 8.21 30.67 -1.84
N VAL A 327 8.19 30.28 -0.56
CA VAL A 327 7.89 28.90 -0.14
C VAL A 327 6.58 28.89 0.62
N PHE A 328 5.70 28.01 0.23
CA PHE A 328 4.34 27.93 0.73
C PHE A 328 3.98 26.51 1.18
N VAL A 329 3.03 26.39 2.07
CA VAL A 329 2.37 25.14 2.42
C VAL A 329 1.04 25.07 1.70
N ALA A 330 0.83 24.00 0.94
CA ALA A 330 -0.46 23.70 0.33
C ALA A 330 -1.12 22.54 1.10
N ALA A 331 -2.31 22.76 1.61
CA ALA A 331 -3.08 21.77 2.35
C ALA A 331 -4.50 21.67 1.81
N GLU A 332 -5.14 20.50 1.94
CA GLU A 332 -6.58 20.39 1.69
C GLU A 332 -7.35 21.32 2.62
N ALA A 333 -8.46 21.89 2.12
CA ALA A 333 -9.21 22.93 2.83
C ALA A 333 -9.87 22.43 4.13
N ASP A 334 -10.09 21.13 4.25
CA ASP A 334 -10.60 20.47 5.46
C ASP A 334 -9.49 19.91 6.36
N ALA A 335 -8.21 19.96 5.92
CA ALA A 335 -7.07 19.63 6.74
C ALA A 335 -6.79 20.75 7.75
N ASP A 336 -6.47 20.36 8.98
CA ASP A 336 -6.01 21.29 10.00
C ASP A 336 -4.46 21.38 10.01
N PRO A 337 -3.84 22.45 9.50
CA PRO A 337 -2.39 22.61 9.53
C PRO A 337 -1.85 23.03 10.91
N GLY A 338 -2.69 23.06 11.95
CA GLY A 338 -2.31 23.47 13.32
C GLY A 338 -1.17 22.64 13.91
N TRP A 339 -1.00 21.39 13.46
CA TRP A 339 0.14 20.54 13.85
C TRP A 339 1.50 21.18 13.49
N LEU A 340 1.58 21.95 12.41
CA LEU A 340 2.81 22.63 11.99
C LEU A 340 3.16 23.77 12.96
N LEU A 341 2.16 24.52 13.44
CA LEU A 341 2.37 25.55 14.46
C LEU A 341 2.79 24.94 15.80
N ALA A 342 2.18 23.82 16.19
CA ALA A 342 2.56 23.10 17.39
C ALA A 342 4.03 22.63 17.32
N TYR A 343 4.46 22.11 16.15
CA TYR A 343 5.84 21.72 15.90
C TYR A 343 6.82 22.91 16.08
N TYR A 344 6.56 24.04 15.43
CA TYR A 344 7.42 25.21 15.58
C TYR A 344 7.47 25.73 17.03
N SER A 345 6.33 25.75 17.72
CA SER A 345 6.26 26.16 19.12
C SER A 345 7.09 25.25 20.04
N GLU A 346 7.05 23.92 19.82
CA GLU A 346 7.86 22.97 20.61
C GLU A 346 9.36 23.11 20.34
N LYS A 347 9.75 23.50 19.12
CA LYS A 347 11.13 23.84 18.74
C LYS A 347 11.56 25.23 19.25
N GLY A 348 10.68 25.95 19.97
CA GLY A 348 10.97 27.29 20.50
C GLY A 348 10.90 28.38 19.43
N MET A 349 10.34 28.11 18.27
CA MET A 349 10.11 29.07 17.20
C MET A 349 8.65 29.51 17.20
N GLN A 350 8.41 30.82 17.16
CA GLN A 350 7.06 31.35 17.00
C GLN A 350 6.76 31.52 15.51
N ALA A 351 5.75 30.81 15.04
CA ALA A 351 5.35 30.84 13.63
C ALA A 351 3.86 31.16 13.47
N GLU A 352 3.52 31.84 12.39
CA GLU A 352 2.16 32.18 11.98
C GLU A 352 1.90 31.58 10.59
N LEU A 353 0.73 30.93 10.44
CA LEU A 353 0.20 30.50 9.15
C LEU A 353 -0.75 31.58 8.63
N LYS A 354 -0.43 32.13 7.46
CA LYS A 354 -1.29 33.10 6.80
C LYS A 354 -1.79 32.52 5.50
N GLU A 355 -3.12 32.49 5.34
CA GLU A 355 -3.73 32.15 4.07
C GLU A 355 -3.39 33.22 3.02
N GLU A 356 -2.72 32.84 1.94
CA GLU A 356 -2.31 33.72 0.85
C GLU A 356 -3.20 33.53 -0.38
N ASP A 357 -3.67 32.29 -0.64
CA ASP A 357 -4.53 32.01 -1.77
C ASP A 357 -5.36 30.74 -1.54
N ARG A 358 -6.35 30.50 -2.42
CA ARG A 358 -7.24 29.35 -2.35
C ARG A 358 -7.55 28.81 -3.75
N ILE A 359 -7.41 27.51 -3.94
CA ILE A 359 -7.68 26.83 -5.20
C ILE A 359 -9.05 26.14 -5.08
N GLY A 360 -10.05 26.75 -5.65
CA GLY A 360 -11.43 26.29 -5.49
C GLY A 360 -11.87 26.25 -4.03
N ASN A 361 -12.53 25.15 -3.66
CA ASN A 361 -12.93 24.88 -2.28
C ASN A 361 -12.06 23.81 -1.62
N GLU A 362 -11.12 23.23 -2.35
CA GLU A 362 -10.40 22.02 -1.95
C GLU A 362 -8.99 22.27 -1.41
N TRP A 363 -8.33 23.37 -1.86
CA TRP A 363 -6.96 23.65 -1.41
C TRP A 363 -6.79 25.06 -0.90
N ILE A 364 -5.94 25.21 0.14
CA ILE A 364 -5.51 26.49 0.70
C ILE A 364 -3.99 26.57 0.65
N ILE A 365 -3.50 27.72 0.24
CA ILE A 365 -2.07 28.04 0.17
C ILE A 365 -1.73 28.94 1.36
N TYR A 366 -0.81 28.49 2.20
CA TYR A 366 -0.36 29.21 3.37
C TYR A 366 1.09 29.65 3.22
N SER A 367 1.40 30.90 3.64
CA SER A 367 2.77 31.27 3.98
C SER A 367 3.03 30.96 5.45
N VAL A 368 4.25 30.52 5.75
CA VAL A 368 4.74 30.33 7.13
C VAL A 368 5.66 31.49 7.46
N LYS A 369 5.30 32.29 8.43
CA LYS A 369 6.07 33.48 8.80
C LYS A 369 6.48 33.41 10.28
N PRO A 370 7.65 33.93 10.65
CA PRO A 370 7.93 34.16 12.05
C PRO A 370 6.89 35.13 12.64
N GLU A 371 6.33 34.80 13.80
CA GLU A 371 5.46 35.71 14.50
C GLU A 371 6.25 36.98 14.86
N ALA A 372 5.77 38.14 14.45
CA ALA A 372 6.42 39.41 14.77
C ALA A 372 6.45 39.59 16.28
N GLU A 373 7.64 39.71 16.87
CA GLU A 373 7.78 40.10 18.26
C GLU A 373 7.00 41.41 18.49
N ASN A 374 5.94 41.31 19.23
CA ASN A 374 5.11 42.47 19.60
C ASN A 374 5.98 43.52 20.36
N GLY A 375 6.44 44.52 19.60
CA GLY A 375 6.89 45.80 20.20
C GLY A 375 8.37 46.12 20.21
N GLN A 376 9.06 45.99 19.07
CA GLN A 376 10.20 46.91 18.83
C GLN A 376 9.99 47.61 17.47
N GLU A 377 9.27 48.74 17.51
CA GLU A 377 9.45 49.79 16.49
C GLU A 377 10.94 50.14 16.43
N PHE A 378 11.67 49.59 15.46
CA PHE A 378 12.93 50.19 15.07
C PHE A 378 12.63 51.55 14.42
N ARG A 379 12.61 52.59 15.25
CA ARG A 379 12.78 53.94 14.77
C ARG A 379 14.21 54.12 14.25
N HIS A 380 14.32 54.22 12.95
CA HIS A 380 15.40 54.95 12.30
C HIS A 380 14.84 55.89 11.24
#